data_f9b7e5658bda2c88bbcb76c5e99c8214
#
_entry.id   f9b7e5658bda2c88bbcb76c5e99c8214
#
_cell.length_a   1.000
_cell.length_b   1.000
_cell.length_c   1.000
_cell.angle_alpha   90.00
_cell.angle_beta   90.00
_cell.angle_gamma   90.00
#
_symmetry.space_group_name_H-M   'P 1'
#
loop_
_entity.id
_entity.type
_entity.pdbx_description
1 polymer ?
#
loop_
_entity_poly.entity_id
_entity_poly.type
_entity_poly.pdbx_seq_one_letter_code
_entity_poly.pdbx_strand_id
1 'polypeptide(L)'
;MTDKILEVRGLTKTYGGVKKRGAKKADPTLDVLKGIDLDIYRGDVVCLIGPSGCGKSTFLRCLNRLETPSSGSIKFEGVEVDEAHIDPVRQKMGMVFQHFNLFPHMTVKKNITLAPVKLGLKSQAEADAQAMALLERIGLADKANEYPAMLSGGQKQRIAIVRALAMAPEVMLFDEPTSALDPEMVGEVLDLMRDLAKDGMTMVVVTHEMGFAREVADRVVFMSEGAIIE
;
A
#
# COMPACT_ATOMS: atom_id res chain seq x y z
N MET A 1 -15.51 -19.96 8.86
CA MET A 1 -14.01 -19.93 8.87
C MET A 1 -13.63 -18.63 8.22
N THR A 2 -12.96 -17.76 8.93
CA THR A 2 -12.45 -16.50 8.40
C THR A 2 -11.37 -16.81 7.35
N ASP A 3 -11.59 -16.34 6.11
CA ASP A 3 -10.73 -16.62 4.95
C ASP A 3 -9.44 -15.80 5.05
N LYS A 4 -8.30 -16.49 5.26
CA LYS A 4 -6.99 -15.84 5.30
C LYS A 4 -6.59 -15.39 3.91
N ILE A 5 -6.33 -14.11 3.75
CA ILE A 5 -5.87 -13.55 2.48
C ILE A 5 -4.35 -13.37 2.45
N LEU A 6 -3.73 -13.05 3.59
CA LEU A 6 -2.27 -12.96 3.74
C LEU A 6 -1.80 -13.76 4.94
N GLU A 7 -0.76 -14.57 4.73
CA GLU A 7 -0.06 -15.29 5.78
C GLU A 7 1.43 -14.93 5.73
N VAL A 8 1.96 -14.45 6.84
CA VAL A 8 3.37 -14.08 7.00
C VAL A 8 3.97 -14.95 8.07
N ARG A 9 5.12 -15.59 7.80
CA ARG A 9 5.80 -16.47 8.75
C ARG A 9 7.30 -16.19 8.80
N GLY A 10 7.80 -15.90 10.01
CA GLY A 10 9.21 -15.72 10.30
C GLY A 10 9.90 -14.66 9.43
N LEU A 11 9.17 -13.61 9.02
CA LEU A 11 9.66 -12.65 8.04
C LEU A 11 10.81 -11.83 8.60
N THR A 12 11.97 -11.87 7.93
CA THR A 12 13.13 -11.04 8.28
C THR A 12 13.56 -10.15 7.13
N LYS A 13 14.17 -9.02 7.47
CA LYS A 13 14.82 -8.15 6.50
C LYS A 13 16.07 -7.52 7.10
N THR A 14 17.20 -7.78 6.45
CA THR A 14 18.51 -7.21 6.78
C THR A 14 19.00 -6.40 5.59
N TYR A 15 19.45 -5.18 5.81
CA TYR A 15 20.14 -4.35 4.82
C TYR A 15 21.64 -4.33 5.06
N GLY A 16 22.43 -4.08 4.02
CA GLY A 16 23.89 -4.03 4.10
C GLY A 16 24.53 -5.40 3.92
N GLY A 17 25.74 -5.57 4.44
CA GLY A 17 26.54 -6.81 4.29
C GLY A 17 27.16 -7.00 2.91
N VAL A 18 26.93 -6.10 1.96
CA VAL A 18 27.47 -6.20 0.61
C VAL A 18 28.91 -5.68 0.58
N LYS A 19 29.84 -6.54 0.16
CA LYS A 19 31.23 -6.16 -0.03
C LYS A 19 31.38 -5.47 -1.39
N LYS A 20 31.55 -4.15 -1.39
CA LYS A 20 31.87 -3.40 -2.63
C LYS A 20 33.18 -3.90 -3.23
N ARG A 21 33.23 -4.00 -4.56
CA ARG A 21 34.43 -4.45 -5.28
C ARG A 21 35.63 -3.57 -4.91
N GLY A 22 36.66 -4.14 -4.25
CA GLY A 22 37.83 -3.43 -3.77
C GLY A 22 37.78 -2.96 -2.30
N ALA A 23 36.67 -3.10 -1.60
CA ALA A 23 36.59 -2.74 -0.18
C ALA A 23 37.21 -3.83 0.71
N LYS A 24 37.97 -3.40 1.76
CA LYS A 24 38.59 -4.33 2.74
C LYS A 24 37.56 -4.97 3.69
N LYS A 25 36.40 -4.31 3.92
CA LYS A 25 35.31 -4.80 4.78
C LYS A 25 33.97 -4.68 4.05
N ALA A 26 33.02 -5.55 4.40
CA ALA A 26 31.61 -5.39 4.02
C ALA A 26 30.99 -4.19 4.74
N ASP A 27 29.93 -3.60 4.15
CA ASP A 27 29.15 -2.57 4.82
C ASP A 27 28.50 -3.18 6.11
N PRO A 28 28.28 -2.39 7.16
CA PRO A 28 27.59 -2.87 8.36
C PRO A 28 26.18 -3.37 8.00
N THR A 29 25.74 -4.42 8.68
CA THR A 29 24.38 -4.95 8.53
C THR A 29 23.41 -4.23 9.46
N LEU A 30 22.18 -4.02 8.99
CA LEU A 30 21.08 -3.48 9.79
C LEU A 30 19.88 -4.43 9.68
N ASP A 31 19.55 -5.08 10.80
CA ASP A 31 18.36 -5.94 10.90
C ASP A 31 17.14 -5.08 11.17
N VAL A 32 16.26 -4.98 10.15
CA VAL A 32 15.06 -4.12 10.20
C VAL A 32 13.81 -4.91 10.55
N LEU A 33 13.69 -6.16 10.08
CA LEU A 33 12.62 -7.08 10.49
C LEU A 33 13.25 -8.33 11.11
N LYS A 34 12.69 -8.77 12.24
CA LYS A 34 13.29 -9.78 13.10
C LYS A 34 12.37 -10.97 13.37
N GLY A 35 11.80 -11.57 12.32
CA GLY A 35 10.96 -12.76 12.44
C GLY A 35 9.51 -12.41 12.72
N ILE A 36 8.84 -11.69 11.80
CA ILE A 36 7.45 -11.31 11.95
C ILE A 36 6.52 -12.43 11.49
N ASP A 37 5.55 -12.76 12.34
CA ASP A 37 4.41 -13.61 12.04
C ASP A 37 3.13 -12.78 12.09
N LEU A 38 2.30 -12.83 11.04
CA LEU A 38 1.03 -12.12 10.97
C LEU A 38 0.08 -12.81 9.99
N ASP A 39 -1.17 -13.02 10.41
CA ASP A 39 -2.27 -13.42 9.53
C ASP A 39 -3.21 -12.25 9.31
N ILE A 40 -3.65 -12.04 8.06
CA ILE A 40 -4.65 -11.04 7.71
C ILE A 40 -5.80 -11.77 7.02
N TYR A 41 -7.02 -11.46 7.43
CA TYR A 41 -8.22 -12.10 6.92
C TYR A 41 -8.94 -11.17 5.95
N ARG A 42 -9.72 -11.74 5.06
CA ARG A 42 -10.51 -10.98 4.09
C ARG A 42 -11.50 -10.06 4.81
N GLY A 43 -11.50 -8.79 4.43
CA GLY A 43 -12.30 -7.74 5.05
C GLY A 43 -11.65 -7.08 6.28
N ASP A 44 -10.54 -7.63 6.81
CA ASP A 44 -9.84 -7.01 7.95
C ASP A 44 -9.24 -5.66 7.58
N VAL A 45 -9.35 -4.70 8.49
CA VAL A 45 -8.55 -3.47 8.52
C VAL A 45 -7.50 -3.62 9.61
N VAL A 46 -6.24 -3.84 9.20
CA VAL A 46 -5.10 -4.00 10.11
C VAL A 46 -4.28 -2.71 10.11
N CYS A 47 -4.22 -2.02 11.25
CA CYS A 47 -3.41 -0.83 11.42
C CYS A 47 -2.06 -1.18 12.07
N LEU A 48 -0.95 -0.84 11.40
CA LEU A 48 0.41 -0.99 11.91
C LEU A 48 0.86 0.34 12.51
N ILE A 49 1.13 0.33 13.81
CA ILE A 49 1.60 1.50 14.56
C ILE A 49 2.95 1.21 15.23
N GLY A 50 3.64 2.25 15.67
CA GLY A 50 4.92 2.13 16.37
C GLY A 50 5.88 3.26 16.02
N PRO A 51 7.05 3.33 16.69
CA PRO A 51 8.03 4.40 16.48
C PRO A 51 8.51 4.49 15.03
N SER A 52 8.98 5.69 14.64
CA SER A 52 9.62 5.87 13.33
C SER A 52 10.87 5.00 13.23
N GLY A 53 11.08 4.40 12.06
CA GLY A 53 12.23 3.51 11.81
C GLY A 53 12.13 2.10 12.38
N CYS A 54 11.03 1.70 13.04
CA CYS A 54 10.87 0.34 13.58
C CYS A 54 10.57 -0.75 12.53
N GLY A 55 10.48 -0.40 11.23
CA GLY A 55 10.32 -1.37 10.16
C GLY A 55 8.93 -1.47 9.51
N LYS A 56 7.93 -0.66 9.92
CA LYS A 56 6.55 -0.72 9.39
C LYS A 56 6.46 -0.66 7.86
N SER A 57 7.05 0.37 7.27
CA SER A 57 7.07 0.56 5.80
C SER A 57 7.85 -0.55 5.10
N THR A 58 8.93 -1.04 5.71
CA THR A 58 9.69 -2.19 5.19
C THR A 58 8.84 -3.45 5.20
N PHE A 59 8.12 -3.73 6.30
CA PHE A 59 7.19 -4.84 6.39
C PHE A 59 6.12 -4.75 5.30
N LEU A 60 5.46 -3.59 5.19
CA LEU A 60 4.41 -3.37 4.19
C LEU A 60 4.92 -3.61 2.76
N ARG A 61 6.13 -3.12 2.45
CA ARG A 61 6.76 -3.31 1.12
C ARG A 61 7.23 -4.73 0.88
N CYS A 62 7.46 -5.52 1.91
CA CYS A 62 7.74 -6.94 1.76
C CYS A 62 6.47 -7.70 1.32
N LEU A 63 5.27 -7.31 1.76
CA LEU A 63 4.02 -8.01 1.42
C LEU A 63 3.78 -8.09 -0.09
N ASN A 64 4.14 -7.05 -0.84
CA ASN A 64 4.03 -7.00 -2.31
C ASN A 64 5.39 -7.14 -3.02
N ARG A 65 6.42 -7.55 -2.27
CA ARG A 65 7.79 -7.77 -2.75
C ARG A 65 8.42 -6.56 -3.46
N LEU A 66 8.03 -5.33 -3.11
CA LEU A 66 8.80 -4.13 -3.44
C LEU A 66 10.14 -4.14 -2.68
N GLU A 67 10.15 -4.73 -1.48
CA GLU A 67 11.34 -5.11 -0.75
C GLU A 67 11.41 -6.63 -0.69
N THR A 68 12.51 -7.22 -1.15
CA THR A 68 12.71 -8.66 -1.05
C THR A 68 13.08 -9.04 0.39
N PRO A 69 12.32 -9.91 1.07
CA PRO A 69 12.68 -10.42 2.39
C PRO A 69 14.05 -11.10 2.40
N SER A 70 14.75 -11.09 3.54
CA SER A 70 15.98 -11.85 3.72
C SER A 70 15.70 -13.30 4.03
N SER A 71 14.64 -13.60 4.80
CA SER A 71 14.12 -14.95 5.06
C SER A 71 12.64 -14.89 5.49
N GLY A 72 12.06 -16.04 5.72
CA GLY A 72 10.63 -16.20 6.02
C GLY A 72 9.80 -16.40 4.76
N SER A 73 8.49 -16.51 4.92
CA SER A 73 7.54 -16.70 3.82
C SER A 73 6.37 -15.74 3.91
N ILE A 74 5.83 -15.38 2.75
CA ILE A 74 4.61 -14.61 2.60
C ILE A 74 3.73 -15.37 1.61
N LYS A 75 2.49 -15.66 2.00
CA LYS A 75 1.49 -16.24 1.09
C LYS A 75 0.33 -15.27 0.91
N PHE A 76 -0.10 -15.13 -0.32
CA PHE A 76 -1.31 -14.41 -0.70
C PHE A 76 -2.31 -15.39 -1.30
N GLU A 77 -3.49 -15.52 -0.70
CA GLU A 77 -4.51 -16.53 -1.10
C GLU A 77 -3.90 -17.95 -1.20
N GLY A 78 -3.00 -18.31 -0.27
CA GLY A 78 -2.31 -19.60 -0.25
C GLY A 78 -1.15 -19.74 -1.25
N VAL A 79 -0.93 -18.77 -2.14
CA VAL A 79 0.17 -18.74 -3.12
C VAL A 79 1.38 -18.01 -2.55
N GLU A 80 2.56 -18.60 -2.65
CA GLU A 80 3.81 -17.98 -2.19
C GLU A 80 4.12 -16.70 -3.00
N VAL A 81 4.46 -15.62 -2.28
CA VAL A 81 4.83 -14.34 -2.88
C VAL A 81 6.32 -14.35 -3.21
N ASP A 82 6.69 -14.99 -4.30
CA ASP A 82 8.06 -15.13 -4.81
C ASP A 82 8.22 -14.48 -6.20
N GLU A 83 9.40 -14.62 -6.82
CA GLU A 83 9.66 -14.04 -8.15
C GLU A 83 8.80 -14.63 -9.26
N ALA A 84 8.38 -15.90 -9.11
CA ALA A 84 7.58 -16.58 -10.13
C ALA A 84 6.10 -16.13 -10.11
N HIS A 85 5.59 -15.74 -8.93
CA HIS A 85 4.16 -15.47 -8.72
C HIS A 85 3.85 -13.99 -8.44
N ILE A 86 4.88 -13.10 -8.41
CA ILE A 86 4.71 -11.72 -7.94
C ILE A 86 3.80 -10.87 -8.85
N ASP A 87 3.83 -11.08 -10.16
CA ASP A 87 3.05 -10.25 -11.08
C ASP A 87 1.54 -10.44 -10.92
N PRO A 88 0.98 -11.69 -10.88
CA PRO A 88 -0.41 -11.91 -10.52
C PRO A 88 -0.79 -11.39 -9.12
N VAL A 89 0.10 -11.53 -8.14
CA VAL A 89 -0.13 -11.02 -6.77
C VAL A 89 -0.25 -9.51 -6.77
N ARG A 90 0.67 -8.79 -7.44
CA ARG A 90 0.63 -7.31 -7.53
C ARG A 90 -0.60 -6.77 -8.24
N GLN A 91 -1.20 -7.53 -9.15
CA GLN A 91 -2.46 -7.13 -9.79
C GLN A 91 -3.63 -7.10 -8.79
N LYS A 92 -3.56 -7.94 -7.75
CA LYS A 92 -4.58 -8.05 -6.70
C LYS A 92 -4.24 -7.26 -5.42
N MET A 93 -3.05 -6.67 -5.33
CA MET A 93 -2.62 -5.83 -4.20
C MET A 93 -2.44 -4.39 -4.65
N GLY A 94 -3.31 -3.49 -4.21
CA GLY A 94 -3.12 -2.06 -4.38
C GLY A 94 -2.09 -1.52 -3.38
N MET A 95 -1.24 -0.58 -3.81
CA MET A 95 -0.28 0.08 -2.92
C MET A 95 -0.40 1.59 -3.05
N VAL A 96 -0.57 2.26 -1.91
CA VAL A 96 -0.62 3.71 -1.77
C VAL A 96 0.57 4.14 -0.91
N PHE A 97 1.37 5.04 -1.43
CA PHE A 97 2.60 5.51 -0.80
C PHE A 97 2.40 6.85 -0.08
N GLN A 98 3.31 7.18 0.82
CA GLN A 98 3.41 8.48 1.47
C GLN A 98 3.49 9.63 0.44
N HIS A 99 4.29 9.47 -0.61
CA HIS A 99 4.31 10.37 -1.74
C HIS A 99 3.39 9.81 -2.83
N PHE A 100 2.57 10.63 -3.42
CA PHE A 100 1.46 10.28 -4.32
C PHE A 100 1.85 9.39 -5.51
N ASN A 101 3.10 9.49 -5.97
CA ASN A 101 3.69 8.73 -7.08
C ASN A 101 2.84 8.74 -8.36
N LEU A 102 2.13 9.84 -8.62
CA LEU A 102 1.42 10.06 -9.88
C LEU A 102 2.42 10.35 -11.00
N PHE A 103 2.13 9.88 -12.20
CA PHE A 103 2.92 10.19 -13.39
C PHE A 103 2.69 11.66 -13.77
N PRO A 104 3.68 12.55 -13.61
CA PRO A 104 3.48 14.00 -13.74
C PRO A 104 3.16 14.44 -15.18
N HIS A 105 3.56 13.64 -16.17
CA HIS A 105 3.37 13.89 -17.60
C HIS A 105 2.06 13.30 -18.16
N MET A 106 1.23 12.72 -17.29
CA MET A 106 -0.08 12.15 -17.65
C MET A 106 -1.20 12.89 -16.93
N THR A 107 -2.36 12.99 -17.57
CA THR A 107 -3.58 13.52 -16.93
C THR A 107 -4.02 12.60 -15.79
N VAL A 108 -4.90 13.10 -14.91
CA VAL A 108 -5.50 12.32 -13.83
C VAL A 108 -6.16 11.04 -14.36
N LYS A 109 -7.04 11.16 -15.35
CA LYS A 109 -7.70 10.01 -15.98
C LYS A 109 -6.69 9.01 -16.53
N LYS A 110 -5.65 9.50 -17.21
CA LYS A 110 -4.59 8.63 -17.77
C LYS A 110 -3.80 7.90 -16.68
N ASN A 111 -3.55 8.55 -15.54
CA ASN A 111 -2.93 7.89 -14.38
C ASN A 111 -3.76 6.72 -13.86
N ILE A 112 -5.09 6.83 -13.87
CA ILE A 112 -6.00 5.80 -13.39
C ILE A 112 -6.14 4.67 -14.40
N THR A 113 -6.27 4.99 -15.70
CA THR A 113 -6.57 4.01 -16.76
C THR A 113 -5.36 3.25 -17.27
N LEU A 114 -4.15 3.73 -17.02
CA LEU A 114 -2.92 3.19 -17.61
C LEU A 114 -2.73 1.70 -17.31
N ALA A 115 -2.79 1.32 -16.04
CA ALA A 115 -2.49 -0.06 -15.64
C ALA A 115 -3.56 -1.06 -16.11
N PRO A 116 -4.87 -0.83 -15.89
CA PRO A 116 -5.92 -1.73 -16.39
C PRO A 116 -5.86 -1.97 -17.89
N VAL A 117 -5.58 -0.93 -18.67
CA VAL A 117 -5.50 -1.03 -20.14
C VAL A 117 -4.20 -1.71 -20.58
N LYS A 118 -3.05 -1.29 -20.01
CA LYS A 118 -1.75 -1.83 -20.39
C LYS A 118 -1.61 -3.31 -20.08
N LEU A 119 -2.25 -3.78 -19.02
CA LEU A 119 -2.27 -5.20 -18.63
C LEU A 119 -3.37 -6.00 -19.35
N GLY A 120 -4.16 -5.37 -20.22
CA GLY A 120 -5.22 -6.05 -20.97
C GLY A 120 -6.41 -6.47 -20.12
N LEU A 121 -6.56 -5.93 -18.90
CA LEU A 121 -7.67 -6.25 -18.00
C LEU A 121 -8.97 -5.57 -18.44
N LYS A 122 -8.86 -4.41 -19.10
CA LYS A 122 -9.98 -3.62 -19.60
C LYS A 122 -9.65 -2.98 -20.94
N SER A 123 -10.66 -2.80 -21.77
CA SER A 123 -10.58 -1.91 -22.93
C SER A 123 -10.42 -0.45 -22.48
N GLN A 124 -9.95 0.42 -23.36
CA GLN A 124 -9.81 1.85 -23.05
C GLN A 124 -11.16 2.47 -22.65
N ALA A 125 -12.26 2.10 -23.33
CA ALA A 125 -13.59 2.63 -23.03
C ALA A 125 -14.09 2.21 -21.63
N GLU A 126 -13.90 0.94 -21.26
CA GLU A 126 -14.26 0.44 -19.92
C GLU A 126 -13.41 1.08 -18.82
N ALA A 127 -12.10 1.23 -19.04
CA ALA A 127 -11.20 1.88 -18.11
C ALA A 127 -11.54 3.37 -17.93
N ASP A 128 -11.90 4.06 -19.02
CA ASP A 128 -12.31 5.48 -18.98
C ASP A 128 -13.61 5.63 -18.19
N ALA A 129 -14.61 4.78 -18.43
CA ALA A 129 -15.86 4.81 -17.69
C ALA A 129 -15.65 4.54 -16.19
N GLN A 130 -14.84 3.53 -15.86
CA GLN A 130 -14.49 3.24 -14.47
C GLN A 130 -13.72 4.40 -13.82
N ALA A 131 -12.75 4.99 -14.52
CA ALA A 131 -11.99 6.12 -14.00
C ALA A 131 -12.89 7.31 -13.68
N MET A 132 -13.87 7.60 -14.53
CA MET A 132 -14.83 8.68 -14.27
C MET A 132 -15.70 8.36 -13.05
N ALA A 133 -16.23 7.15 -12.93
CA ALA A 133 -17.02 6.75 -11.75
C ALA A 133 -16.21 6.84 -10.45
N LEU A 134 -14.94 6.42 -10.47
CA LEU A 134 -14.05 6.54 -9.31
C LEU A 134 -13.73 8.02 -8.98
N LEU A 135 -13.56 8.87 -9.98
CA LEU A 135 -13.34 10.32 -9.80
C LEU A 135 -14.60 11.02 -9.27
N GLU A 136 -15.80 10.62 -9.72
CA GLU A 136 -17.07 11.10 -9.17
C GLU A 136 -17.21 10.72 -7.69
N ARG A 137 -16.88 9.48 -7.32
CA ARG A 137 -16.91 9.01 -5.94
C ARG A 137 -16.07 9.89 -4.99
N ILE A 138 -14.95 10.43 -5.45
CA ILE A 138 -14.07 11.28 -4.65
C ILE A 138 -14.27 12.80 -4.92
N GLY A 139 -15.31 13.18 -5.69
CA GLY A 139 -15.63 14.57 -5.99
C GLY A 139 -14.60 15.29 -6.86
N LEU A 140 -13.88 14.57 -7.74
CA LEU A 140 -12.81 15.11 -8.59
C LEU A 140 -13.03 14.81 -10.09
N ALA A 141 -14.27 14.59 -10.53
CA ALA A 141 -14.58 14.31 -11.93
C ALA A 141 -14.18 15.47 -12.87
N ASP A 142 -14.31 16.71 -12.42
CA ASP A 142 -13.88 17.92 -13.13
C ASP A 142 -12.36 18.00 -13.37
N LYS A 143 -11.57 17.24 -12.58
CA LYS A 143 -10.11 17.18 -12.66
C LYS A 143 -9.58 16.07 -13.58
N ALA A 144 -10.45 15.30 -14.24
CA ALA A 144 -10.06 14.14 -15.06
C ALA A 144 -8.98 14.46 -16.11
N ASN A 145 -9.03 15.63 -16.71
CA ASN A 145 -8.10 16.07 -17.75
C ASN A 145 -6.94 16.94 -17.25
N GLU A 146 -6.92 17.28 -15.95
CA GLU A 146 -5.84 18.03 -15.33
C GLU A 146 -4.59 17.17 -15.14
N TYR A 147 -3.44 17.85 -15.00
CA TYR A 147 -2.17 17.21 -14.66
C TYR A 147 -1.91 17.28 -13.15
N PRO A 148 -1.14 16.34 -12.59
CA PRO A 148 -0.83 16.33 -11.16
C PRO A 148 -0.27 17.64 -10.59
N ALA A 149 0.45 18.41 -11.40
CA ALA A 149 1.01 19.71 -10.98
C ALA A 149 -0.07 20.74 -10.58
N MET A 150 -1.29 20.61 -11.10
CA MET A 150 -2.41 21.53 -10.85
C MET A 150 -3.27 21.15 -9.64
N LEU A 151 -2.88 20.12 -8.89
CA LEU A 151 -3.68 19.54 -7.82
C LEU A 151 -3.07 19.80 -6.44
N SER A 152 -3.93 19.93 -5.42
CA SER A 152 -3.49 19.94 -4.02
C SER A 152 -2.92 18.58 -3.58
N GLY A 153 -2.23 18.55 -2.45
CA GLY A 153 -1.71 17.30 -1.85
C GLY A 153 -2.81 16.27 -1.59
N GLY A 154 -3.91 16.68 -0.95
CA GLY A 154 -5.06 15.81 -0.67
C GLY A 154 -5.73 15.27 -1.94
N GLN A 155 -5.88 16.12 -2.98
CA GLN A 155 -6.39 15.68 -4.28
C GLN A 155 -5.48 14.63 -4.92
N LYS A 156 -4.15 14.86 -4.93
CA LYS A 156 -3.18 13.88 -5.44
C LYS A 156 -3.26 12.56 -4.72
N GLN A 157 -3.41 12.58 -3.39
CA GLN A 157 -3.48 11.36 -2.59
C GLN A 157 -4.78 10.59 -2.85
N ARG A 158 -5.93 11.27 -2.90
CA ARG A 158 -7.20 10.63 -3.26
C ARG A 158 -7.14 10.01 -4.66
N ILE A 159 -6.52 10.67 -5.62
CA ILE A 159 -6.29 10.13 -6.97
C ILE A 159 -5.34 8.93 -6.94
N ALA A 160 -4.30 8.92 -6.10
CA ALA A 160 -3.42 7.77 -5.93
C ALA A 160 -4.16 6.55 -5.36
N ILE A 161 -5.10 6.77 -4.44
CA ILE A 161 -5.97 5.72 -3.90
C ILE A 161 -6.88 5.16 -5.01
N VAL A 162 -7.61 6.00 -5.74
CA VAL A 162 -8.51 5.52 -6.81
C VAL A 162 -7.76 4.90 -7.98
N ARG A 163 -6.52 5.32 -8.25
CA ARG A 163 -5.65 4.65 -9.22
C ARG A 163 -5.37 3.20 -8.80
N ALA A 164 -5.11 2.95 -7.53
CA ALA A 164 -4.94 1.60 -7.02
C ALA A 164 -6.27 0.81 -7.10
N LEU A 165 -7.38 1.42 -6.74
CA LEU A 165 -8.72 0.81 -6.81
C LEU A 165 -9.16 0.45 -8.24
N ALA A 166 -8.65 1.15 -9.27
CA ALA A 166 -8.97 0.86 -10.67
C ALA A 166 -8.52 -0.55 -11.11
N MET A 167 -7.57 -1.15 -10.39
CA MET A 167 -7.14 -2.54 -10.58
C MET A 167 -8.08 -3.56 -9.93
N ALA A 168 -9.12 -3.13 -9.20
CA ALA A 168 -10.00 -3.97 -8.40
C ALA A 168 -9.22 -4.92 -7.45
N PRO A 169 -8.36 -4.38 -6.59
CA PRO A 169 -7.51 -5.19 -5.72
C PRO A 169 -8.32 -5.88 -4.63
N GLU A 170 -7.82 -7.04 -4.17
CA GLU A 170 -8.35 -7.80 -3.02
C GLU A 170 -7.83 -7.23 -1.67
N VAL A 171 -6.67 -6.57 -1.70
CA VAL A 171 -6.02 -5.94 -0.54
C VAL A 171 -5.45 -4.58 -0.93
N MET A 172 -5.64 -3.59 -0.07
CA MET A 172 -5.01 -2.28 -0.18
C MET A 172 -3.95 -2.10 0.90
N LEU A 173 -2.75 -1.75 0.49
CA LEU A 173 -1.61 -1.44 1.35
C LEU A 173 -1.40 0.08 1.39
N PHE A 174 -1.40 0.67 2.59
CA PHE A 174 -1.22 2.10 2.77
C PHE A 174 0.05 2.39 3.59
N ASP A 175 1.03 3.03 2.98
CA ASP A 175 2.30 3.41 3.63
C ASP A 175 2.26 4.90 4.01
N GLU A 176 1.79 5.19 5.23
CA GLU A 176 1.65 6.55 5.79
C GLU A 176 0.94 7.54 4.82
N PRO A 177 -0.30 7.28 4.42
CA PRO A 177 -0.97 7.99 3.32
C PRO A 177 -1.24 9.47 3.59
N THR A 178 -1.13 9.93 4.85
CA THR A 178 -1.42 11.30 5.26
C THR A 178 -0.18 12.11 5.65
N SER A 179 0.98 11.47 5.83
CA SER A 179 2.17 12.12 6.42
C SER A 179 2.83 13.19 5.54
N ALA A 180 2.53 13.21 4.23
CA ALA A 180 2.99 14.24 3.30
C ALA A 180 1.94 15.34 3.02
N LEU A 181 0.87 15.40 3.82
CA LEU A 181 -0.25 16.32 3.63
C LEU A 181 -0.27 17.42 4.69
N ASP A 182 -0.77 18.58 4.29
CA ASP A 182 -1.14 19.62 5.24
C ASP A 182 -2.33 19.15 6.11
N PRO A 183 -2.40 19.53 7.40
CA PRO A 183 -3.44 19.07 8.32
C PRO A 183 -4.88 19.26 7.81
N GLU A 184 -5.13 20.34 7.07
CA GLU A 184 -6.46 20.64 6.48
C GLU A 184 -6.90 19.62 5.42
N MET A 185 -5.95 18.90 4.80
CA MET A 185 -6.21 17.93 3.74
C MET A 185 -6.28 16.48 4.23
N VAL A 186 -5.87 16.22 5.47
CA VAL A 186 -5.83 14.87 6.04
C VAL A 186 -7.24 14.27 6.13
N GLY A 187 -8.21 15.07 6.56
CA GLY A 187 -9.59 14.63 6.77
C GLY A 187 -10.20 13.94 5.55
N GLU A 188 -10.11 14.56 4.37
CA GLU A 188 -10.67 14.04 3.11
C GLU A 188 -10.08 12.68 2.69
N VAL A 189 -8.79 12.46 2.97
CA VAL A 189 -8.11 11.19 2.68
C VAL A 189 -8.56 10.10 3.67
N LEU A 190 -8.66 10.45 4.96
CA LEU A 190 -9.13 9.51 5.98
C LEU A 190 -10.61 9.17 5.78
N ASP A 191 -11.46 10.10 5.35
CA ASP A 191 -12.87 9.85 5.02
C ASP A 191 -13.00 8.83 3.89
N LEU A 192 -12.22 8.98 2.82
CA LEU A 192 -12.17 8.00 1.74
C LEU A 192 -11.74 6.62 2.25
N MET A 193 -10.73 6.54 3.12
CA MET A 193 -10.28 5.28 3.71
C MET A 193 -11.34 4.66 4.63
N ARG A 194 -12.10 5.47 5.38
CA ARG A 194 -13.26 5.00 6.18
C ARG A 194 -14.35 4.39 5.30
N ASP A 195 -14.63 5.01 4.16
CA ASP A 195 -15.62 4.48 3.23
C ASP A 195 -15.16 3.16 2.61
N LEU A 196 -13.87 3.01 2.30
CA LEU A 196 -13.31 1.73 1.85
C LEU A 196 -13.41 0.63 2.92
N ALA A 197 -13.19 0.97 4.20
CA ALA A 197 -13.38 0.04 5.31
C ALA A 197 -14.83 -0.42 5.42
N LYS A 198 -15.80 0.52 5.35
CA LYS A 198 -17.24 0.21 5.35
C LYS A 198 -17.67 -0.67 4.17
N ASP A 199 -17.03 -0.50 3.02
CA ASP A 199 -17.26 -1.33 1.82
C ASP A 199 -16.67 -2.75 1.97
N GLY A 200 -16.00 -3.08 3.09
CA GLY A 200 -15.39 -4.38 3.36
C GLY A 200 -14.04 -4.60 2.67
N MET A 201 -13.36 -3.53 2.25
CA MET A 201 -12.02 -3.62 1.66
C MET A 201 -11.00 -4.11 2.68
N THR A 202 -10.27 -5.18 2.37
CA THR A 202 -9.13 -5.61 3.18
C THR A 202 -8.02 -4.58 3.11
N MET A 203 -7.56 -4.08 4.25
CA MET A 203 -6.55 -3.02 4.29
C MET A 203 -5.45 -3.31 5.29
N VAL A 204 -4.20 -3.01 4.91
CA VAL A 204 -3.05 -2.94 5.82
C VAL A 204 -2.54 -1.51 5.80
N VAL A 205 -2.63 -0.83 6.93
CA VAL A 205 -2.41 0.62 7.00
C VAL A 205 -1.30 0.95 7.99
N VAL A 206 -0.19 1.45 7.50
CA VAL A 206 0.82 2.11 8.35
C VAL A 206 0.35 3.54 8.58
N THR A 207 0.09 3.92 9.82
CA THR A 207 -0.45 5.24 10.14
C THR A 207 0.05 5.77 11.48
N HIS A 208 0.06 7.09 11.61
CA HIS A 208 0.21 7.84 12.86
C HIS A 208 -1.11 8.47 13.31
N GLU A 209 -2.18 8.30 12.55
CA GLU A 209 -3.53 8.82 12.83
C GLU A 209 -4.26 7.90 13.81
N MET A 210 -4.00 8.07 15.12
CA MET A 210 -4.56 7.18 16.17
C MET A 210 -6.10 7.24 16.22
N GLY A 211 -6.68 8.42 15.92
CA GLY A 211 -8.15 8.57 15.85
C GLY A 211 -8.75 7.68 14.76
N PHE A 212 -8.15 7.68 13.58
CA PHE A 212 -8.55 6.83 12.46
C PHE A 212 -8.37 5.34 12.81
N ALA A 213 -7.20 4.95 13.32
CA ALA A 213 -6.96 3.55 13.69
C ALA A 213 -7.99 3.04 14.72
N ARG A 214 -8.32 3.84 15.74
CA ARG A 214 -9.33 3.48 16.75
C ARG A 214 -10.74 3.30 16.18
N GLU A 215 -11.07 4.06 15.12
CA GLU A 215 -12.40 4.05 14.52
C GLU A 215 -12.63 2.89 13.56
N VAL A 216 -11.59 2.53 12.76
CA VAL A 216 -11.78 1.61 11.62
C VAL A 216 -11.04 0.30 11.75
N ALA A 217 -10.03 0.18 12.63
CA ALA A 217 -9.23 -1.03 12.69
C ALA A 217 -9.96 -2.17 13.38
N ASP A 218 -10.02 -3.32 12.73
CA ASP A 218 -10.38 -4.58 13.38
C ASP A 218 -9.24 -5.07 14.28
N ARG A 219 -8.00 -4.76 13.88
CA ARG A 219 -6.79 -5.11 14.61
C ARG A 219 -5.77 -3.99 14.53
N VAL A 220 -5.16 -3.68 15.67
CA VAL A 220 -4.01 -2.77 15.75
C VAL A 220 -2.79 -3.60 16.14
N VAL A 221 -1.74 -3.50 15.35
CA VAL A 221 -0.47 -4.22 15.55
C VAL A 221 0.61 -3.21 15.90
N PHE A 222 1.17 -3.34 17.10
CA PHE A 222 2.25 -2.48 17.56
C PHE A 222 3.61 -3.10 17.22
N MET A 223 4.38 -2.37 16.40
CA MET A 223 5.74 -2.77 16.03
C MET A 223 6.78 -1.94 16.76
N SER A 224 7.80 -2.59 17.28
CA SER A 224 8.99 -1.95 17.86
C SER A 224 10.24 -2.76 17.54
N GLU A 225 11.34 -2.08 17.25
CA GLU A 225 12.67 -2.68 17.00
C GLU A 225 12.68 -3.85 16.00
N GLY A 226 11.80 -3.81 15.00
CA GLY A 226 11.71 -4.82 13.95
C GLY A 226 10.86 -6.05 14.28
N ALA A 227 10.15 -6.04 15.41
CA ALA A 227 9.25 -7.12 15.84
C ALA A 227 7.84 -6.61 16.12
N ILE A 228 6.85 -7.49 16.06
CA ILE A 228 5.51 -7.25 16.60
C ILE A 228 5.58 -7.51 18.11
N ILE A 229 5.08 -6.56 18.89
CA ILE A 229 5.05 -6.63 20.35
C ILE A 229 3.64 -7.00 20.83
N GLU A 230 2.60 -6.47 20.17
CA GLU A 230 1.18 -6.68 20.51
C GLU A 230 0.31 -6.55 19.27
#